data_0c7bd3bed5af7e5019525923831d048a
#
_entry.id   0c7bd3bed5af7e5019525923831d048a
#
_cell.length_a   1.000
_cell.length_b   1.000
_cell.length_c   1.000
_cell.angle_alpha   90.00
_cell.angle_beta   90.00
_cell.angle_gamma   90.00
#
_symmetry.space_group_name_H-M   'P 1'
#
loop_
_entity.id
_entity.type
_entity.pdbx_description
1 polymer ?
#
loop_
_entity_poly.entity_id
_entity_poly.type
_entity_poly.pdbx_seq_one_letter_code
_entity_poly.pdbx_strand_id
1 'polypeptide(L)'
;MENTQPPLSSGMPGGGRVWHQVELADDERRRLHGEGHCRMPQRIEAGGAVDVEFTFKIGETEIPKGGKLRVAWRWPFDWVAPEKISVQSVGAELAAIFQLKGDLNPWHHHIEIEVLEGTLRTGNRVELSCNGWPVPTFATQSAFFLMIINPGGGSDWIRLLD
;
A
#
# COMPACT_ATOMS: atom_id res chain seq x y z
N MET A 1 -17.13 2.76 24.99
CA MET A 1 -16.65 1.39 24.75
C MET A 1 -15.84 1.43 23.48
N GLU A 2 -14.55 1.30 23.58
CA GLU A 2 -13.67 1.19 22.41
C GLU A 2 -13.92 -0.17 21.74
N ASN A 3 -14.63 -0.13 20.64
CA ASN A 3 -14.85 -1.34 19.82
C ASN A 3 -13.73 -1.43 18.77
N THR A 4 -12.51 -1.60 19.25
CA THR A 4 -11.34 -1.78 18.39
C THR A 4 -11.44 -3.15 17.72
N GLN A 5 -11.70 -3.16 16.41
CA GLN A 5 -11.60 -4.41 15.66
C GLN A 5 -10.19 -4.98 15.79
N PRO A 6 -10.07 -6.30 15.97
CA PRO A 6 -8.76 -6.91 16.05
C PRO A 6 -8.00 -6.72 14.73
N PRO A 7 -6.68 -6.60 14.77
CA PRO A 7 -5.85 -6.48 13.57
C PRO A 7 -6.05 -7.68 12.65
N LEU A 8 -6.03 -7.45 11.34
CA LEU A 8 -6.18 -8.49 10.31
C LEU A 8 -5.10 -9.58 10.34
N SER A 9 -3.96 -9.26 10.91
CA SER A 9 -2.85 -10.20 11.01
C SER A 9 -2.25 -10.13 12.40
N SER A 10 -2.56 -11.11 13.22
CA SER A 10 -2.04 -11.19 14.59
C SER A 10 -1.28 -12.49 14.86
N GLY A 11 -0.90 -13.20 13.82
CA GLY A 11 -0.53 -14.61 13.98
C GLY A 11 0.94 -14.91 14.27
N MET A 12 1.87 -13.97 14.17
CA MET A 12 3.29 -14.26 14.41
C MET A 12 3.91 -13.27 15.38
N PRO A 13 4.75 -13.73 16.33
CA PRO A 13 5.54 -12.83 17.17
C PRO A 13 6.41 -11.91 16.30
N GLY A 14 6.22 -10.60 16.42
CA GLY A 14 6.92 -9.60 15.62
C GLY A 14 6.28 -9.23 14.29
N GLY A 15 5.12 -9.81 13.93
CA GLY A 15 4.37 -9.44 12.73
C GLY A 15 3.73 -8.06 12.85
N GLY A 16 3.69 -7.35 11.72
CA GLY A 16 3.00 -6.07 11.61
C GLY A 16 1.48 -6.22 11.78
N ARG A 17 0.83 -5.13 12.17
CA ARG A 17 -0.63 -5.07 12.38
C ARG A 17 -1.26 -4.07 11.42
N VAL A 18 -2.40 -4.45 10.86
CA VAL A 18 -3.21 -3.54 10.04
C VAL A 18 -4.48 -3.20 10.81
N TRP A 19 -4.67 -1.91 11.05
CA TRP A 19 -5.84 -1.40 11.72
C TRP A 19 -6.88 -0.92 10.71
N HIS A 20 -8.11 -1.40 10.87
CA HIS A 20 -9.28 -0.87 10.20
C HIS A 20 -10.00 0.06 11.18
N GLN A 21 -9.97 1.33 10.89
CA GLN A 21 -10.65 2.36 11.68
C GLN A 21 -12.17 2.33 11.42
N VAL A 22 -12.81 1.19 11.71
CA VAL A 22 -14.24 0.98 11.40
C VAL A 22 -15.19 1.81 12.24
N GLU A 23 -14.72 2.38 13.33
CA GLU A 23 -15.50 3.27 14.19
C GLU A 23 -15.70 4.65 13.58
N LEU A 24 -14.82 5.03 12.67
CA LEU A 24 -14.89 6.31 11.98
C LEU A 24 -15.71 6.17 10.70
N ALA A 25 -16.51 7.18 10.40
CA ALA A 25 -17.15 7.28 9.09
C ALA A 25 -16.09 7.35 7.98
N ASP A 26 -16.43 6.85 6.78
CA ASP A 26 -15.49 6.79 5.65
C ASP A 26 -14.90 8.15 5.30
N ASP A 27 -15.69 9.22 5.33
CA ASP A 27 -15.20 10.58 5.08
C ASP A 27 -14.20 11.04 6.13
N GLU A 28 -14.42 10.69 7.39
CA GLU A 28 -13.49 10.99 8.47
C GLU A 28 -12.21 10.19 8.35
N ARG A 29 -12.29 8.92 7.97
CA ARG A 29 -11.10 8.09 7.71
C ARG A 29 -10.26 8.68 6.57
N ARG A 30 -10.92 9.08 5.45
CA ARG A 30 -10.22 9.74 4.34
C ARG A 30 -9.58 11.05 4.77
N ARG A 31 -10.27 11.84 5.57
CA ARG A 31 -9.73 13.10 6.10
C ARG A 31 -8.50 12.87 6.98
N LEU A 32 -8.58 11.92 7.90
CA LEU A 32 -7.50 11.65 8.86
C LEU A 32 -6.31 10.93 8.22
N HIS A 33 -6.56 9.87 7.49
CA HIS A 33 -5.50 8.97 7.02
C HIS A 33 -5.21 9.09 5.54
N GLY A 34 -6.09 9.71 4.79
CA GLY A 34 -6.00 9.80 3.34
C GLY A 34 -6.70 8.65 2.63
N GLU A 35 -6.41 8.53 1.35
CA GLU A 35 -7.03 7.54 0.46
C GLU A 35 -6.00 6.99 -0.51
N GLY A 36 -6.28 5.80 -1.03
CA GLY A 36 -5.44 5.13 -2.02
C GLY A 36 -6.25 4.80 -3.26
N HIS A 37 -5.66 5.00 -4.42
CA HIS A 37 -6.26 4.65 -5.71
C HIS A 37 -5.34 3.79 -6.53
N CYS A 38 -5.91 2.79 -7.21
CA CYS A 38 -5.21 1.96 -8.17
C CYS A 38 -5.79 2.19 -9.57
N ARG A 39 -4.94 2.51 -10.51
CA ARG A 39 -5.29 2.62 -11.93
C ARG A 39 -4.61 1.51 -12.72
N MET A 40 -5.41 0.63 -13.29
CA MET A 40 -4.95 -0.47 -14.15
C MET A 40 -5.99 -0.73 -15.25
N PRO A 41 -5.60 -1.37 -16.36
CA PRO A 41 -6.56 -1.76 -17.40
C PRO A 41 -7.64 -2.69 -16.84
N GLN A 42 -8.87 -2.55 -17.35
CA GLN A 42 -9.99 -3.40 -16.93
C GLN A 42 -9.83 -4.87 -17.36
N ARG A 43 -9.09 -5.10 -18.44
CA ARG A 43 -8.80 -6.44 -18.96
C ARG A 43 -7.31 -6.54 -19.21
N ILE A 44 -6.75 -7.62 -18.70
CA ILE A 44 -5.34 -7.92 -18.79
C ILE A 44 -5.21 -9.37 -19.28
N GLU A 45 -4.39 -9.60 -20.28
CA GLU A 45 -4.12 -10.94 -20.78
C GLU A 45 -3.25 -11.72 -19.80
N ALA A 46 -3.68 -12.91 -19.42
CA ALA A 46 -2.91 -13.78 -18.54
C ALA A 46 -1.55 -14.11 -19.16
N GLY A 47 -0.49 -14.01 -18.37
CA GLY A 47 0.89 -14.20 -18.83
C GLY A 47 1.48 -13.01 -19.61
N GLY A 48 0.72 -11.94 -19.80
CA GLY A 48 1.20 -10.70 -20.40
C GLY A 48 1.91 -9.80 -19.40
N ALA A 49 2.00 -8.51 -19.73
CA ALA A 49 2.51 -7.47 -18.84
C ALA A 49 1.56 -6.28 -18.82
N VAL A 50 1.57 -5.54 -17.72
CA VAL A 50 0.69 -4.40 -17.49
C VAL A 50 1.43 -3.25 -16.81
N ASP A 51 1.01 -2.03 -17.10
CA ASP A 51 1.40 -0.85 -16.34
C ASP A 51 0.30 -0.52 -15.32
N VAL A 52 0.69 -0.39 -14.07
CA VAL A 52 -0.22 -0.09 -12.96
C VAL A 52 0.29 1.15 -12.23
N GLU A 53 -0.64 2.03 -11.89
CA GLU A 53 -0.34 3.22 -11.10
C GLU A 53 -1.13 3.19 -9.80
N PHE A 54 -0.43 3.48 -8.71
CA PHE A 54 -1.02 3.67 -7.39
C PHE A 54 -0.81 5.11 -6.96
N THR A 55 -1.86 5.73 -6.46
CA THR A 55 -1.81 7.08 -5.90
C THR A 55 -2.24 7.04 -4.44
N PHE A 56 -1.38 7.54 -3.56
CA PHE A 56 -1.72 7.82 -2.17
C PHE A 56 -1.97 9.32 -2.03
N LYS A 57 -3.12 9.69 -1.50
CA LYS A 57 -3.40 11.06 -1.08
C LYS A 57 -3.29 11.13 0.43
N ILE A 58 -2.39 11.96 0.92
CA ILE A 58 -2.08 12.06 2.34
C ILE A 58 -3.17 12.86 3.06
N GLY A 59 -3.70 12.30 4.14
CA GLY A 59 -4.66 12.94 5.03
C GLY A 59 -3.97 13.82 6.09
N GLU A 60 -4.71 14.12 7.17
CA GLU A 60 -4.18 14.92 8.28
C GLU A 60 -3.05 14.20 9.05
N THR A 61 -2.99 12.87 8.98
CA THR A 61 -1.87 12.10 9.51
C THR A 61 -0.68 12.22 8.56
N GLU A 62 0.20 13.14 8.84
CA GLU A 62 1.43 13.37 8.05
C GLU A 62 2.41 12.20 8.22
N ILE A 63 3.23 11.97 7.19
CA ILE A 63 4.22 10.89 7.17
C ILE A 63 5.61 11.50 7.11
N PRO A 64 6.32 11.57 8.25
CA PRO A 64 7.66 12.14 8.34
C PRO A 64 8.73 11.16 7.85
N LYS A 65 9.97 11.62 7.82
CA LYS A 65 11.15 10.77 7.58
C LYS A 65 11.11 9.50 8.42
N GLY A 66 11.37 8.36 7.79
CA GLY A 66 11.28 7.03 8.37
C GLY A 66 9.87 6.43 8.35
N GLY A 67 8.85 7.23 8.04
CA GLY A 67 7.50 6.71 7.80
C GLY A 67 7.42 5.96 6.47
N LYS A 68 6.41 5.13 6.33
CA LYS A 68 6.30 4.19 5.22
C LYS A 68 4.90 4.15 4.63
N LEU A 69 4.83 3.82 3.33
CA LEU A 69 3.61 3.46 2.64
C LEU A 69 3.84 2.10 1.98
N ARG A 70 2.79 1.35 1.74
CA ARG A 70 2.92 0.03 1.15
C ARG A 70 1.73 -0.29 0.27
N VAL A 71 2.00 -0.93 -0.87
CA VAL A 71 1.02 -1.66 -1.67
C VAL A 71 1.33 -3.14 -1.50
N ALA A 72 0.39 -3.91 -1.00
CA ALA A 72 0.58 -5.33 -0.73
C ALA A 72 -0.49 -6.18 -1.43
N TRP A 73 -0.14 -7.41 -1.78
CA TRP A 73 -1.06 -8.40 -2.33
C TRP A 73 -0.72 -9.80 -1.83
N ARG A 74 -1.70 -10.68 -1.86
CA ARG A 74 -1.55 -12.06 -1.38
C ARG A 74 -1.74 -13.13 -2.44
N TRP A 75 -2.50 -12.79 -3.46
CA TRP A 75 -2.91 -13.67 -4.51
C TRP A 75 -3.13 -12.89 -5.81
N PRO A 76 -2.71 -13.40 -6.94
CA PRO A 76 -1.97 -14.65 -7.16
C PRO A 76 -0.50 -14.58 -6.70
N PHE A 77 0.05 -15.69 -6.20
CA PHE A 77 1.42 -15.75 -5.68
C PHE A 77 2.50 -15.62 -6.75
N ASP A 78 2.19 -15.93 -8.00
CA ASP A 78 3.10 -15.77 -9.13
C ASP A 78 3.12 -14.33 -9.69
N TRP A 79 2.41 -13.41 -9.07
CA TRP A 79 2.51 -12.00 -9.41
C TRP A 79 3.73 -11.38 -8.72
N VAL A 80 4.85 -11.49 -9.41
CA VAL A 80 6.17 -11.07 -8.91
C VAL A 80 6.43 -9.57 -9.13
N ALA A 81 7.69 -9.14 -9.08
CA ALA A 81 8.06 -7.74 -9.21
C ALA A 81 7.72 -7.14 -10.58
N PRO A 82 7.34 -5.85 -10.64
CA PRO A 82 7.35 -5.09 -11.89
C PRO A 82 8.76 -5.03 -12.49
N GLU A 83 8.84 -4.87 -13.81
CA GLU A 83 10.12 -4.64 -14.49
C GLU A 83 10.76 -3.32 -14.02
N LYS A 84 9.93 -2.28 -13.86
CA LYS A 84 10.37 -0.97 -13.37
C LYS A 84 9.41 -0.44 -12.32
N ILE A 85 9.99 0.00 -11.20
CA ILE A 85 9.29 0.70 -10.12
C ILE A 85 9.83 2.12 -10.04
N SER A 86 8.93 3.11 -10.02
CA SER A 86 9.29 4.50 -9.77
C SER A 86 8.28 5.14 -8.81
N VAL A 87 8.76 6.00 -7.94
CA VAL A 87 7.93 6.72 -6.97
C VAL A 87 8.32 8.19 -6.94
N GLN A 88 7.31 9.04 -6.82
CA GLN A 88 7.52 10.48 -6.71
C GLN A 88 6.48 11.15 -5.82
N SER A 89 6.88 12.24 -5.19
CA SER A 89 6.01 13.14 -4.46
C SER A 89 6.65 14.53 -4.34
N VAL A 90 5.85 15.51 -4.02
CA VAL A 90 6.33 16.85 -3.66
C VAL A 90 6.57 16.89 -2.14
N GLY A 91 7.66 17.51 -1.71
CA GLY A 91 7.96 17.76 -0.29
C GLY A 91 8.68 16.64 0.45
N ALA A 92 8.94 15.51 -0.19
CA ALA A 92 9.69 14.40 0.39
C ALA A 92 10.53 13.68 -0.66
N GLU A 93 11.67 13.16 -0.25
CA GLU A 93 12.46 12.21 -1.00
C GLU A 93 12.03 10.80 -0.63
N LEU A 94 11.74 9.98 -1.63
CA LEU A 94 11.15 8.65 -1.47
C LEU A 94 11.99 7.59 -2.13
N ALA A 95 12.00 6.40 -1.54
CA ALA A 95 12.49 5.19 -2.17
C ALA A 95 11.41 4.12 -2.18
N ALA A 96 11.33 3.33 -3.24
CA ALA A 96 10.41 2.21 -3.35
C ALA A 96 11.16 0.91 -3.65
N ILE A 97 10.80 -0.16 -2.97
CA ILE A 97 11.41 -1.48 -3.13
C ILE A 97 10.36 -2.58 -3.09
N PHE A 98 10.50 -3.55 -3.99
CA PHE A 98 9.70 -4.77 -3.97
C PHE A 98 10.27 -5.78 -2.98
N GLN A 99 9.38 -6.44 -2.25
CA GLN A 99 9.69 -7.47 -1.27
C GLN A 99 8.81 -8.70 -1.49
N LEU A 100 9.42 -9.89 -1.53
CA LEU A 100 8.69 -11.17 -1.61
C LEU A 100 8.18 -11.66 -0.26
N LYS A 101 8.83 -11.25 0.82
CA LYS A 101 8.49 -11.66 2.18
C LYS A 101 8.07 -10.45 2.97
N GLY A 102 6.84 -10.45 3.44
CA GLY A 102 6.30 -9.40 4.29
C GLY A 102 6.08 -9.89 5.71
N ASP A 103 5.94 -8.93 6.60
CA ASP A 103 5.60 -9.09 8.01
C ASP A 103 4.07 -9.12 8.24
N LEU A 104 3.27 -8.91 7.17
CA LEU A 104 1.82 -8.93 7.21
C LEU A 104 1.26 -10.21 6.58
N ASN A 105 0.88 -11.17 7.38
CA ASN A 105 0.22 -12.37 6.88
C ASN A 105 -1.27 -12.11 6.62
N PRO A 106 -1.84 -12.44 5.45
CA PRO A 106 -1.27 -13.16 4.29
C PRO A 106 -0.70 -12.26 3.17
N TRP A 107 -0.45 -11.00 3.44
CA TRP A 107 -0.01 -9.97 2.48
C TRP A 107 1.51 -9.97 2.34
N HIS A 108 2.07 -11.02 1.78
CA HIS A 108 3.53 -11.22 1.75
C HIS A 108 4.24 -10.44 0.66
N HIS A 109 3.64 -10.40 -0.55
CA HIS A 109 4.19 -9.62 -1.64
C HIS A 109 3.83 -8.15 -1.46
N HIS A 110 4.82 -7.26 -1.53
CA HIS A 110 4.55 -5.85 -1.42
C HIS A 110 5.63 -4.98 -2.06
N ILE A 111 5.24 -3.76 -2.36
CA ILE A 111 6.15 -2.66 -2.67
C ILE A 111 6.10 -1.72 -1.47
N GLU A 112 7.24 -1.53 -0.81
CA GLU A 112 7.39 -0.61 0.30
C GLU A 112 7.98 0.70 -0.18
N ILE A 113 7.37 1.81 0.22
CA ILE A 113 7.84 3.17 -0.01
C ILE A 113 8.28 3.72 1.33
N GLU A 114 9.49 4.23 1.40
CA GLU A 114 10.03 4.86 2.61
C GLU A 114 10.30 6.34 2.35
N VAL A 115 9.96 7.18 3.33
CA VAL A 115 10.30 8.59 3.34
C VAL A 115 11.75 8.73 3.84
N LEU A 116 12.67 9.03 2.91
CA LEU A 116 14.09 9.17 3.20
C LEU A 116 14.42 10.54 3.79
N GLU A 117 13.82 11.59 3.24
CA GLU A 117 13.96 12.97 3.72
C GLU A 117 12.65 13.74 3.51
N GLY A 118 12.44 14.76 4.36
CA GLY A 118 11.24 15.59 4.31
C GLY A 118 10.04 14.96 5.02
N THR A 119 8.86 15.46 4.70
CA THR A 119 7.59 15.02 5.29
C THR A 119 6.49 15.06 4.23
N LEU A 120 5.75 13.98 4.10
CA LEU A 120 4.52 13.95 3.34
C LEU A 120 3.41 14.61 4.16
N ARG A 121 2.96 15.76 3.71
CA ARG A 121 1.96 16.59 4.41
C ARG A 121 0.56 16.37 3.85
N THR A 122 -0.42 16.80 4.61
CA THR A 122 -1.83 16.80 4.20
C THR A 122 -2.00 17.34 2.77
N GLY A 123 -2.68 16.57 1.93
CA GLY A 123 -2.94 16.91 0.53
C GLY A 123 -1.82 16.55 -0.44
N ASN A 124 -0.63 16.17 0.03
CA ASN A 124 0.41 15.66 -0.85
C ASN A 124 -0.06 14.36 -1.52
N ARG A 125 0.43 14.14 -2.74
CA ARG A 125 0.22 12.90 -3.48
C ARG A 125 1.54 12.17 -3.62
N VAL A 126 1.48 10.86 -3.41
CA VAL A 126 2.57 9.94 -3.74
C VAL A 126 2.11 9.10 -4.92
N GLU A 127 2.86 9.14 -5.99
CA GLU A 127 2.59 8.39 -7.22
C GLU A 127 3.62 7.28 -7.36
N LEU A 128 3.13 6.04 -7.33
CA LEU A 128 3.91 4.83 -7.54
C LEU A 128 3.56 4.26 -8.90
N SER A 129 4.52 4.18 -9.80
CA SER A 129 4.35 3.59 -11.13
C SER A 129 5.06 2.25 -11.21
N CYS A 130 4.32 1.23 -11.61
CA CYS A 130 4.78 -0.13 -11.82
C CYS A 130 4.66 -0.46 -13.31
N ASN A 131 5.76 -0.38 -14.05
CA ASN A 131 5.77 -0.58 -15.49
C ASN A 131 6.27 -1.97 -15.86
N GLY A 132 5.75 -2.52 -16.95
CA GLY A 132 6.12 -3.84 -17.43
C GLY A 132 5.89 -4.92 -16.39
N TRP A 133 4.82 -4.85 -15.63
CA TRP A 133 4.54 -5.80 -14.54
C TRP A 133 4.03 -7.10 -15.13
N PRO A 134 4.81 -8.20 -15.08
CA PRO A 134 4.34 -9.50 -15.53
C PRO A 134 3.13 -9.93 -14.70
N VAL A 135 2.04 -10.28 -15.37
CA VAL A 135 0.84 -10.74 -14.69
C VAL A 135 0.80 -12.26 -14.61
N PRO A 136 0.03 -12.83 -13.67
CA PRO A 136 -0.12 -14.27 -13.52
C PRO A 136 -0.53 -14.98 -14.82
N THR A 137 -0.10 -16.22 -14.95
CA THR A 137 -0.36 -17.05 -16.13
C THR A 137 -1.74 -17.69 -16.14
N PHE A 138 -2.50 -17.56 -15.07
CA PHE A 138 -3.87 -18.05 -14.98
C PHE A 138 -4.88 -16.92 -14.80
N ALA A 139 -6.07 -17.12 -15.33
CA ALA A 139 -7.13 -16.13 -15.26
C ALA A 139 -7.68 -15.98 -13.83
N THR A 140 -7.82 -14.74 -13.39
CA THR A 140 -8.53 -14.40 -12.16
C THR A 140 -9.55 -13.30 -12.44
N GLN A 141 -10.66 -13.32 -11.73
CA GLN A 141 -11.73 -12.32 -11.93
C GLN A 141 -11.37 -10.96 -11.34
N SER A 142 -10.51 -10.94 -10.32
CA SER A 142 -10.14 -9.72 -9.61
C SER A 142 -8.77 -9.83 -8.99
N ALA A 143 -8.08 -8.70 -8.91
CA ALA A 143 -6.87 -8.53 -8.13
C ALA A 143 -7.15 -7.56 -6.99
N PHE A 144 -6.67 -7.90 -5.80
CA PHE A 144 -6.85 -7.06 -4.62
C PHE A 144 -5.50 -6.55 -4.14
N PHE A 145 -5.41 -5.22 -4.05
CA PHE A 145 -4.28 -4.54 -3.45
C PHE A 145 -4.67 -3.93 -2.12
N LEU A 146 -3.85 -4.14 -1.12
CA LEU A 146 -3.96 -3.49 0.17
C LEU A 146 -3.04 -2.27 0.18
N MET A 147 -3.61 -1.07 0.24
CA MET A 147 -2.85 0.18 0.37
C MET A 147 -2.88 0.62 1.82
N ILE A 148 -1.70 0.75 2.41
CA ILE A 148 -1.51 1.00 3.84
C ILE A 148 -0.43 2.03 4.09
N ILE A 149 -0.53 2.76 5.20
CA ILE A 149 0.46 3.73 5.65
C ILE A 149 0.94 3.38 7.07
N ASN A 150 2.18 3.72 7.34
CA ASN A 150 2.80 3.60 8.65
C ASN A 150 3.61 4.87 8.97
N PRO A 151 2.96 5.90 9.50
CA PRO A 151 3.63 7.17 9.80
C PRO A 151 4.77 7.06 10.80
N GLY A 152 4.65 6.14 11.75
CA GLY A 152 5.65 5.94 12.80
C GLY A 152 6.85 5.08 12.39
N GLY A 153 6.80 4.40 11.23
CA GLY A 153 7.86 3.48 10.78
C GLY A 153 7.99 2.19 11.59
N GLY A 154 7.12 1.96 12.57
CA GLY A 154 7.07 0.74 13.39
C GLY A 154 6.33 -0.41 12.73
N SER A 155 5.60 -1.20 13.52
CA SER A 155 4.89 -2.40 13.06
C SER A 155 3.39 -2.19 12.82
N ASP A 156 2.85 -1.03 13.13
CA ASP A 156 1.42 -0.74 13.03
C ASP A 156 1.10 -0.02 11.72
N TRP A 157 0.18 -0.60 10.97
CA TRP A 157 -0.25 -0.11 9.67
C TRP A 157 -1.70 0.34 9.68
N ILE A 158 -2.00 1.41 8.97
CA ILE A 158 -3.35 1.93 8.80
C ILE A 158 -3.79 1.65 7.37
N ARG A 159 -4.93 0.96 7.21
CA ARG A 159 -5.52 0.73 5.89
C ARG A 159 -6.21 1.98 5.37
N LEU A 160 -5.87 2.33 4.13
CA LEU A 160 -6.55 3.38 3.38
C LEU A 160 -7.83 2.85 2.73
N LEU A 161 -8.75 3.76 2.49
CA LEU A 161 -9.91 3.52 1.62
C LEU A 161 -9.55 3.90 0.18
N ASP A 162 -10.17 3.19 -0.76
CA ASP A 162 -10.17 3.51 -2.20
C ASP A 162 -11.33 4.44 -2.55
#